data_6d2007b86787b483fd320e0fdef5ef7c
#
_entry.id   6d2007b86787b483fd320e0fdef5ef7c
#
_cell.length_a   1.000
_cell.length_b   1.000
_cell.length_c   1.000
_cell.angle_alpha   90.00
_cell.angle_beta   90.00
_cell.angle_gamma   90.00
#
_symmetry.space_group_name_H-M   'P 1'
#
loop_
_entity.id
_entity.type
_entity.pdbx_description
1 polymer ?
#
loop_
_entity_poly.entity_id
_entity_poly.type
_entity_poly.pdbx_seq_one_letter_code
_entity_poly.pdbx_strand_id
1 'polypeptide(L)'
;PQWPVPEMAPGRAFLVPFSFERLSSLTGYQAGMTCPEYYQRLWESDWEEAGRYCLQAAGEALRRRQQPVSTADLIAATSQAEALRRLRGHRYPLRCDLLDALLSSLCKEALEEVPPWSSQGPVGAGNHPPLVALLSAFTGCRRGQLCPSTPRPPLVLEVEEGFRHHQLTPTHPPRQLLTIPDTDPSRFLWRLKILELPGIQCLAEEPETWSLGRHEDFDAFLLEASAYGADLQTASVAALESGSIHWEGAAGIAAGLQMAARAGLDELSSRLLLPLAGLLSRELRLEELAPALESLALTLKVFPRLDPSLSLLRVGQDRLLWLLEGQLGSPERAVEAIRVSRELMRHPDLPSQAGLEVMARLTRQSRPAVRGAALGLIWSLRGQPPELLEAVHGVAELGDFLWGLFRLAREEVLGQIPLLRAIHDQLIALDGQEFLRQLPGLRQAFLEFPPRQKEQLALQLAQWLGLSNARQLTQGPFDSATMQRAVLLDRAVHEEMQRLGW
;
A
#
# COMPACT_ATOMS: atom_id res chain seq x y z
N PRO A 1 23.15 -51.30 -4.51
CA PRO A 1 21.78 -51.37 -4.05
C PRO A 1 20.91 -50.50 -4.95
N GLN A 2 20.05 -51.20 -5.75
CA GLN A 2 19.01 -50.48 -6.51
C GLN A 2 17.91 -50.10 -5.52
N TRP A 3 17.66 -48.83 -5.39
CA TRP A 3 16.51 -48.33 -4.65
C TRP A 3 15.25 -48.76 -5.38
N PRO A 4 14.25 -49.34 -4.69
CA PRO A 4 12.97 -49.64 -5.33
C PRO A 4 12.37 -48.30 -5.78
N VAL A 5 12.20 -48.13 -7.10
CA VAL A 5 11.46 -46.98 -7.64
C VAL A 5 9.98 -47.32 -7.40
N PRO A 6 9.25 -46.57 -6.56
CA PRO A 6 7.83 -46.78 -6.39
C PRO A 6 7.14 -46.60 -7.77
N GLU A 7 6.17 -47.43 -8.08
CA GLU A 7 5.26 -47.18 -9.21
C GLU A 7 4.57 -45.84 -8.97
N MET A 8 5.13 -44.78 -9.56
CA MET A 8 4.53 -43.47 -9.50
C MET A 8 3.27 -43.46 -10.36
N ALA A 9 2.16 -42.99 -9.77
CA ALA A 9 1.01 -42.59 -10.57
C ALA A 9 1.46 -41.65 -11.71
N PRO A 10 0.84 -41.69 -12.91
CA PRO A 10 1.25 -40.88 -14.05
C PRO A 10 1.07 -39.37 -13.71
N GLY A 11 2.06 -38.81 -13.10
CA GLY A 11 2.19 -37.38 -12.84
C GLY A 11 3.29 -36.79 -13.69
N ARG A 12 3.09 -35.57 -14.19
CA ARG A 12 4.14 -34.85 -14.90
C ARG A 12 4.86 -33.97 -13.88
N ALA A 13 6.19 -34.15 -13.75
CA ALA A 13 7.05 -33.26 -12.99
C ALA A 13 7.67 -32.22 -13.94
N PHE A 14 7.64 -30.96 -13.54
CA PHE A 14 8.26 -29.88 -14.28
C PHE A 14 9.38 -29.25 -13.46
N LEU A 15 10.47 -28.87 -14.13
CA LEU A 15 11.56 -28.16 -13.48
C LEU A 15 11.19 -26.70 -13.28
N VAL A 16 11.49 -26.18 -12.09
CA VAL A 16 11.37 -24.76 -11.77
C VAL A 16 12.79 -24.21 -11.58
N PRO A 17 13.12 -23.02 -12.13
CA PRO A 17 14.43 -22.43 -11.87
C PRO A 17 14.61 -22.18 -10.37
N PHE A 18 15.80 -22.42 -9.84
CA PHE A 18 16.08 -22.09 -8.44
C PHE A 18 16.02 -20.57 -8.22
N SER A 19 15.66 -20.14 -7.02
CA SER A 19 15.78 -18.74 -6.60
C SER A 19 16.46 -18.65 -5.24
N PHE A 20 17.15 -17.54 -4.98
CA PHE A 20 17.78 -17.30 -3.69
C PHE A 20 16.76 -17.19 -2.56
N GLU A 21 15.58 -16.66 -2.83
CA GLU A 21 14.47 -16.62 -1.87
C GLU A 21 14.06 -18.02 -1.41
N ARG A 22 13.98 -18.97 -2.34
CA ARG A 22 13.66 -20.37 -2.02
C ARG A 22 14.80 -21.10 -1.33
N LEU A 23 16.05 -20.79 -1.72
CA LEU A 23 17.23 -21.37 -1.09
C LEU A 23 17.45 -20.82 0.32
N SER A 24 16.87 -19.65 0.66
CA SER A 24 17.02 -19.07 1.98
C SER A 24 16.44 -19.96 3.06
N SER A 25 17.25 -20.32 4.04
CA SER A 25 16.82 -21.09 5.21
C SER A 25 15.96 -20.26 6.19
N LEU A 26 15.95 -18.94 6.04
CA LEU A 26 15.18 -18.03 6.91
C LEU A 26 13.78 -17.73 6.36
N THR A 27 13.62 -17.68 5.04
CA THR A 27 12.35 -17.29 4.37
C THR A 27 11.81 -18.35 3.41
N GLY A 28 12.65 -19.29 2.97
CA GLY A 28 12.30 -20.32 1.98
C GLY A 28 12.00 -21.70 2.59
N TYR A 29 12.48 -22.75 1.93
CA TYR A 29 12.22 -24.15 2.30
C TYR A 29 12.92 -24.64 3.57
N GLN A 30 13.63 -23.79 4.30
CA GLN A 30 14.41 -24.12 5.52
C GLN A 30 15.53 -25.16 5.31
N ALA A 31 15.79 -25.59 4.09
CA ALA A 31 16.81 -26.58 3.72
C ALA A 31 18.04 -25.98 3.04
N GLY A 32 18.02 -24.68 2.83
CA GLY A 32 19.04 -23.98 2.05
C GLY A 32 20.08 -23.23 2.88
N MET A 33 20.72 -22.28 2.22
CA MET A 33 21.75 -21.41 2.78
C MET A 33 21.12 -20.16 3.40
N THR A 34 21.60 -19.72 4.56
CA THR A 34 21.21 -18.42 5.11
C THR A 34 21.87 -17.28 4.33
N CYS A 35 21.07 -16.28 3.92
CA CYS A 35 21.57 -15.08 3.24
C CYS A 35 22.37 -15.39 1.96
N PRO A 36 21.79 -16.06 0.96
CA PRO A 36 22.55 -16.55 -0.21
C PRO A 36 23.20 -15.44 -1.03
N GLU A 37 22.64 -14.22 -1.13
CA GLU A 37 23.26 -13.12 -1.86
C GLU A 37 24.56 -12.66 -1.18
N TYR A 38 24.62 -12.59 0.16
CA TYR A 38 25.84 -12.25 0.87
C TYR A 38 26.98 -13.22 0.53
N TYR A 39 26.73 -14.53 0.55
CA TYR A 39 27.75 -15.52 0.23
C TYR A 39 28.08 -15.56 -1.26
N GLN A 40 27.14 -15.28 -2.13
CA GLN A 40 27.39 -15.17 -3.56
C GLN A 40 28.31 -13.98 -3.88
N ARG A 41 28.03 -12.82 -3.26
CA ARG A 41 28.90 -11.64 -3.40
C ARG A 41 30.30 -11.90 -2.87
N LEU A 42 30.39 -12.56 -1.72
CA LEU A 42 31.66 -12.95 -1.14
C LEU A 42 32.48 -13.90 -2.06
N TRP A 43 31.78 -14.79 -2.77
CA TRP A 43 32.41 -15.66 -3.75
C TRP A 43 32.88 -14.92 -5.01
N GLU A 44 32.14 -13.94 -5.46
CA GLU A 44 32.39 -13.16 -6.68
C GLU A 44 33.42 -12.03 -6.47
N SER A 45 33.59 -11.56 -5.22
CA SER A 45 34.45 -10.45 -4.86
C SER A 45 35.23 -10.71 -3.57
N ASP A 46 35.18 -9.81 -2.60
CA ASP A 46 35.80 -9.94 -1.29
C ASP A 46 34.85 -9.55 -0.15
N TRP A 47 35.35 -9.64 1.09
CA TRP A 47 34.58 -9.34 2.31
C TRP A 47 34.10 -7.89 2.38
N GLU A 48 34.93 -6.97 1.92
CA GLU A 48 34.64 -5.53 1.98
C GLU A 48 33.55 -5.15 0.98
N GLU A 49 33.66 -5.62 -0.25
CA GLU A 49 32.68 -5.38 -1.30
C GLU A 49 31.34 -6.06 -1.01
N ALA A 50 31.37 -7.32 -0.56
CA ALA A 50 30.16 -8.04 -0.14
C ALA A 50 29.44 -7.33 1.01
N GLY A 51 30.18 -6.86 2.02
CA GLY A 51 29.63 -6.11 3.14
C GLY A 51 29.01 -4.79 2.72
N ARG A 52 29.72 -4.01 1.91
CA ARG A 52 29.25 -2.73 1.36
C ARG A 52 27.97 -2.90 0.53
N TYR A 53 27.96 -3.88 -0.37
CA TYR A 53 26.77 -4.19 -1.17
C TYR A 53 25.56 -4.50 -0.29
N CYS A 54 25.70 -5.36 0.71
CA CYS A 54 24.59 -5.74 1.58
C CYS A 54 24.07 -4.57 2.43
N LEU A 55 24.96 -3.69 2.90
CA LEU A 55 24.58 -2.48 3.63
C LEU A 55 23.77 -1.51 2.75
N GLN A 56 24.21 -1.30 1.50
CA GLN A 56 23.49 -0.47 0.53
C GLN A 56 22.14 -1.07 0.17
N ALA A 57 22.10 -2.35 -0.17
CA ALA A 57 20.87 -3.06 -0.51
C ALA A 57 19.85 -3.06 0.64
N ALA A 58 20.32 -3.18 1.89
CA ALA A 58 19.48 -3.07 3.07
C ALA A 58 18.85 -1.66 3.21
N GLY A 59 19.65 -0.61 3.02
CA GLY A 59 19.16 0.77 3.02
C GLY A 59 18.13 1.03 1.91
N GLU A 60 18.34 0.52 0.71
CA GLU A 60 17.38 0.61 -0.39
C GLU A 60 16.09 -0.17 -0.12
N ALA A 61 16.20 -1.39 0.44
CA ALA A 61 15.05 -2.21 0.77
C ALA A 61 14.15 -1.54 1.81
N LEU A 62 14.73 -0.88 2.81
CA LEU A 62 14.00 -0.10 3.81
C LEU A 62 13.33 1.14 3.20
N ARG A 63 14.04 1.90 2.35
CA ARG A 63 13.46 3.08 1.67
C ARG A 63 12.28 2.71 0.77
N ARG A 64 12.35 1.60 0.02
CA ARG A 64 11.22 1.09 -0.78
C ARG A 64 9.98 0.80 0.07
N ARG A 65 10.16 0.45 1.34
CA ARG A 65 9.09 0.24 2.32
C ARG A 65 8.72 1.50 3.10
N GLN A 66 9.12 2.67 2.60
CA GLN A 66 8.85 3.99 3.20
C GLN A 66 9.42 4.16 4.64
N GLN A 67 10.40 3.34 5.00
CA GLN A 67 11.13 3.52 6.25
C GLN A 67 12.19 4.61 6.09
N PRO A 68 12.26 5.58 7.02
CA PRO A 68 13.22 6.67 6.92
C PRO A 68 14.63 6.15 7.22
N VAL A 69 15.44 6.03 6.21
CA VAL A 69 16.87 5.65 6.32
C VAL A 69 17.71 6.74 5.66
N SER A 70 18.51 7.41 6.45
CA SER A 70 19.46 8.42 6.00
C SER A 70 20.83 7.79 5.67
N THR A 71 21.67 8.54 4.96
CA THR A 71 23.06 8.15 4.74
C THR A 71 23.84 8.08 6.05
N ALA A 72 23.53 8.96 7.02
CA ALA A 72 24.16 8.92 8.34
C ALA A 72 23.85 7.62 9.10
N ASP A 73 22.64 7.07 8.96
CA ASP A 73 22.28 5.77 9.56
C ASP A 73 23.12 4.62 8.96
N LEU A 74 23.38 4.65 7.64
CA LEU A 74 24.23 3.65 6.99
C LEU A 74 25.70 3.78 7.38
N ILE A 75 26.21 5.00 7.54
CA ILE A 75 27.55 5.26 8.07
C ILE A 75 27.67 4.73 9.51
N ALA A 76 26.65 4.98 10.34
CA ALA A 76 26.60 4.45 11.70
C ALA A 76 26.59 2.92 11.72
N ALA A 77 25.79 2.28 10.83
CA ALA A 77 25.77 0.83 10.69
C ALA A 77 27.15 0.27 10.27
N THR A 78 27.83 0.91 9.32
CA THR A 78 29.18 0.52 8.89
C THR A 78 30.17 0.60 10.04
N SER A 79 30.17 1.72 10.78
CA SER A 79 31.07 1.92 11.93
C SER A 79 30.79 0.92 13.04
N GLN A 80 29.52 0.59 13.27
CA GLN A 80 29.12 -0.39 14.28
C GLN A 80 29.48 -1.82 13.88
N ALA A 81 29.33 -2.18 12.60
CA ALA A 81 29.79 -3.49 12.09
C ALA A 81 31.28 -3.70 12.31
N GLU A 82 32.07 -2.66 12.08
CA GLU A 82 33.52 -2.68 12.34
C GLU A 82 33.84 -2.78 13.84
N ALA A 83 33.08 -2.11 14.70
CA ALA A 83 33.22 -2.21 16.15
C ALA A 83 32.89 -3.63 16.64
N LEU A 84 31.78 -4.23 16.15
CA LEU A 84 31.38 -5.60 16.47
C LEU A 84 32.42 -6.62 15.99
N ARG A 85 32.96 -6.45 14.78
CA ARG A 85 34.05 -7.24 14.28
C ARG A 85 35.26 -7.30 15.25
N ARG A 86 35.68 -6.12 15.71
CA ARG A 86 36.81 -6.01 16.65
C ARG A 86 36.50 -6.67 17.99
N LEU A 87 35.28 -6.40 18.52
CA LEU A 87 34.80 -6.96 19.79
C LEU A 87 34.79 -8.51 19.75
N ARG A 88 34.36 -9.07 18.64
CA ARG A 88 34.21 -10.52 18.43
C ARG A 88 35.52 -11.21 17.95
N GLY A 89 36.57 -10.45 17.66
CA GLY A 89 37.84 -10.95 17.18
C GLY A 89 37.80 -11.46 15.74
N HIS A 90 36.82 -11.00 14.92
CA HIS A 90 36.75 -11.40 13.53
C HIS A 90 37.77 -10.65 12.68
N ARG A 91 38.34 -11.33 11.67
CA ARG A 91 39.29 -10.71 10.75
C ARG A 91 38.61 -9.66 9.84
N TYR A 92 37.37 -9.92 9.42
CA TYR A 92 36.53 -9.07 8.60
C TYR A 92 35.14 -8.98 9.22
N PRO A 93 34.30 -7.95 8.92
CA PRO A 93 32.91 -7.93 9.33
C PRO A 93 32.16 -9.11 8.71
N LEU A 94 31.72 -10.03 9.54
CA LEU A 94 30.95 -11.19 9.09
C LEU A 94 29.49 -10.84 8.93
N ARG A 95 28.74 -11.72 8.29
CA ARG A 95 27.28 -11.58 8.09
C ARG A 95 26.55 -11.20 9.38
N CYS A 96 26.85 -11.84 10.49
CA CYS A 96 26.23 -11.52 11.78
C CYS A 96 26.59 -10.12 12.28
N ASP A 97 27.82 -9.65 12.08
CA ASP A 97 28.24 -8.31 12.48
C ASP A 97 27.50 -7.24 11.70
N LEU A 98 27.31 -7.46 10.38
CA LEU A 98 26.57 -6.58 9.49
C LEU A 98 25.08 -6.54 9.84
N LEU A 99 24.45 -7.69 10.06
CA LEU A 99 23.02 -7.77 10.41
C LEU A 99 22.73 -7.15 11.78
N ASP A 100 23.56 -7.42 12.78
CA ASP A 100 23.42 -6.83 14.12
C ASP A 100 23.65 -5.31 14.10
N ALA A 101 24.60 -4.84 13.31
CA ALA A 101 24.86 -3.42 13.13
C ALA A 101 23.71 -2.69 12.42
N LEU A 102 23.17 -3.26 11.34
CA LEU A 102 22.01 -2.74 10.64
C LEU A 102 20.78 -2.70 11.54
N LEU A 103 20.55 -3.77 12.28
CA LEU A 103 19.42 -3.84 13.20
C LEU A 103 19.47 -2.74 14.25
N SER A 104 20.60 -2.58 14.92
CA SER A 104 20.75 -1.59 15.98
C SER A 104 20.81 -0.14 15.47
N SER A 105 21.26 0.09 14.23
CA SER A 105 21.36 1.45 13.68
C SER A 105 20.08 1.90 12.99
N LEU A 106 19.32 0.98 12.37
CA LEU A 106 18.18 1.31 11.52
C LEU A 106 16.82 1.01 12.18
N CYS A 107 16.76 0.03 13.10
CA CYS A 107 15.52 -0.28 13.81
C CYS A 107 15.50 0.51 15.12
N LYS A 108 14.73 1.60 15.14
CA LYS A 108 14.62 2.51 16.30
C LYS A 108 13.61 2.03 17.35
N GLU A 109 12.82 1.02 17.02
CA GLU A 109 11.86 0.40 17.91
C GLU A 109 12.48 -0.79 18.62
N ALA A 110 12.11 -1.01 19.88
CA ALA A 110 12.58 -2.17 20.64
C ALA A 110 11.99 -3.45 20.00
N LEU A 111 12.87 -4.37 19.58
CA LEU A 111 12.45 -5.69 19.15
C LEU A 111 12.20 -6.54 20.38
N GLU A 112 10.99 -7.06 20.52
CA GLU A 112 10.63 -7.99 21.61
C GLU A 112 11.18 -9.40 21.35
N GLU A 113 11.56 -9.71 20.11
CA GLU A 113 12.01 -11.03 19.68
C GLU A 113 13.51 -11.07 19.36
N VAL A 114 14.13 -12.23 19.62
CA VAL A 114 15.53 -12.48 19.26
C VAL A 114 15.66 -12.56 17.73
N PRO A 115 16.65 -11.88 17.12
CA PRO A 115 16.81 -11.90 15.66
C PRO A 115 16.96 -13.34 15.12
N PRO A 116 16.31 -13.69 13.99
CA PRO A 116 16.28 -15.05 13.44
C PRO A 116 17.67 -15.63 13.14
N TRP A 117 18.63 -14.80 12.77
CA TRP A 117 20.01 -15.23 12.53
C TRP A 117 20.77 -15.61 13.80
N SER A 118 20.27 -15.21 14.97
CA SER A 118 20.83 -15.58 16.27
C SER A 118 20.18 -16.84 16.86
N SER A 119 18.92 -17.11 16.53
CA SER A 119 18.12 -18.20 17.10
C SER A 119 17.90 -19.39 16.16
N GLN A 120 18.30 -19.31 14.89
CA GLN A 120 18.00 -20.27 13.82
C GLN A 120 16.48 -20.52 13.61
N GLY A 121 15.62 -19.60 14.04
CA GLY A 121 14.18 -19.68 13.84
C GLY A 121 13.77 -19.21 12.43
N PRO A 122 12.63 -19.72 11.91
CA PRO A 122 12.07 -19.22 10.66
C PRO A 122 11.53 -17.79 10.85
N VAL A 123 11.64 -16.96 9.80
CA VAL A 123 11.01 -15.64 9.75
C VAL A 123 9.56 -15.82 9.34
N GLY A 124 8.66 -15.58 10.29
CA GLY A 124 7.21 -15.67 10.06
C GLY A 124 6.62 -14.36 9.49
N ALA A 125 5.40 -14.44 8.99
CA ALA A 125 4.66 -13.28 8.45
C ALA A 125 4.37 -12.18 9.49
N GLY A 126 4.52 -12.47 10.80
CA GLY A 126 4.34 -11.53 11.90
C GLY A 126 5.59 -10.76 12.32
N ASN A 127 6.73 -10.98 11.66
CA ASN A 127 7.97 -10.33 12.06
C ASN A 127 8.00 -8.84 11.67
N HIS A 128 8.73 -8.07 12.43
CA HIS A 128 8.86 -6.62 12.27
C HIS A 128 9.28 -6.23 10.82
N PRO A 129 8.55 -5.34 10.13
CA PRO A 129 8.80 -5.03 8.71
C PRO A 129 10.23 -4.64 8.34
N PRO A 130 10.97 -3.85 9.15
CA PRO A 130 12.40 -3.59 8.95
C PRO A 130 13.26 -4.85 8.94
N LEU A 131 12.99 -5.80 9.83
CA LEU A 131 13.74 -7.06 9.90
C LEU A 131 13.61 -7.86 8.59
N VAL A 132 12.38 -7.96 8.07
CA VAL A 132 12.11 -8.63 6.79
C VAL A 132 12.83 -7.94 5.64
N ALA A 133 12.91 -6.60 5.64
CA ALA A 133 13.63 -5.84 4.61
C ALA A 133 15.15 -6.10 4.66
N LEU A 134 15.74 -6.12 5.84
CA LEU A 134 17.16 -6.43 6.03
C LEU A 134 17.49 -7.84 5.52
N LEU A 135 16.69 -8.83 5.92
CA LEU A 135 16.88 -10.21 5.49
C LEU A 135 16.72 -10.37 3.98
N SER A 136 15.75 -9.69 3.37
CA SER A 136 15.56 -9.75 1.91
C SER A 136 16.77 -9.22 1.14
N ALA A 137 17.44 -8.19 1.65
CA ALA A 137 18.66 -7.64 1.04
C ALA A 137 19.82 -8.64 1.07
N PHE A 138 19.96 -9.40 2.15
CA PHE A 138 21.00 -10.44 2.29
C PHE A 138 20.64 -11.76 1.59
N THR A 139 19.34 -12.00 1.37
CA THR A 139 18.84 -13.15 0.61
C THR A 139 19.06 -12.93 -0.88
N GLY A 140 18.79 -11.72 -1.39
CA GLY A 140 18.85 -11.40 -2.80
C GLY A 140 17.71 -12.00 -3.61
N CYS A 141 17.70 -11.71 -4.91
CA CYS A 141 16.63 -12.11 -5.83
C CYS A 141 17.14 -12.90 -7.06
N ARG A 142 18.37 -13.45 -7.01
CA ARG A 142 18.92 -14.19 -8.15
C ARG A 142 18.14 -15.46 -8.43
N ARG A 143 17.99 -15.77 -9.72
CA ARG A 143 17.28 -16.95 -10.21
C ARG A 143 18.10 -17.70 -11.26
N GLY A 144 17.91 -19.01 -11.30
CA GLY A 144 18.43 -19.86 -12.36
C GLY A 144 17.62 -19.71 -13.65
N GLN A 145 18.19 -20.18 -14.74
CA GLN A 145 17.52 -20.24 -16.04
C GLN A 145 17.38 -21.71 -16.45
N LEU A 146 16.21 -22.06 -17.02
CA LEU A 146 16.00 -23.38 -17.59
C LEU A 146 16.50 -23.44 -19.03
N CYS A 147 16.95 -24.64 -19.44
CA CYS A 147 17.27 -24.87 -20.84
C CYS A 147 16.03 -24.66 -21.72
N PRO A 148 16.15 -24.03 -22.90
CA PRO A 148 15.02 -23.80 -23.81
C PRO A 148 14.27 -25.09 -24.22
N SER A 149 14.92 -26.26 -24.19
CA SER A 149 14.33 -27.55 -24.47
C SER A 149 13.58 -28.20 -23.29
N THR A 150 13.57 -27.55 -22.12
CA THR A 150 12.88 -28.08 -20.92
C THR A 150 11.37 -28.11 -21.17
N PRO A 151 10.68 -29.25 -20.91
CA PRO A 151 9.23 -29.34 -21.04
C PRO A 151 8.52 -28.29 -20.17
N ARG A 152 7.51 -27.63 -20.73
CA ARG A 152 6.74 -26.59 -20.05
C ARG A 152 5.37 -27.09 -19.61
N PRO A 153 4.84 -26.62 -18.47
CA PRO A 153 3.49 -26.90 -18.04
C PRO A 153 2.43 -26.37 -19.04
N PRO A 154 1.23 -27.00 -19.09
CA PRO A 154 0.14 -26.52 -19.94
C PRO A 154 -0.25 -25.06 -19.67
N LEU A 155 -0.27 -24.63 -18.39
CA LEU A 155 -0.56 -23.25 -18.01
C LEU A 155 0.36 -22.22 -18.70
N VAL A 156 1.66 -22.54 -18.83
CA VAL A 156 2.63 -21.66 -19.49
C VAL A 156 2.27 -21.47 -20.97
N LEU A 157 1.89 -22.57 -21.64
CA LEU A 157 1.50 -22.54 -23.05
C LEU A 157 0.20 -21.76 -23.25
N GLU A 158 -0.78 -21.94 -22.37
CA GLU A 158 -2.05 -21.19 -22.38
C GLU A 158 -1.84 -19.69 -22.20
N VAL A 159 -1.00 -19.28 -21.24
CA VAL A 159 -0.70 -17.86 -21.01
C VAL A 159 0.02 -17.24 -22.21
N GLU A 160 0.98 -17.93 -22.81
CA GLU A 160 1.65 -17.48 -24.03
C GLU A 160 0.67 -17.33 -25.20
N GLU A 161 -0.29 -18.27 -25.35
CA GLU A 161 -1.36 -18.20 -26.36
C GLU A 161 -2.32 -17.04 -26.06
N GLY A 162 -2.71 -16.84 -24.78
CA GLY A 162 -3.53 -15.72 -24.33
C GLY A 162 -2.92 -14.36 -24.66
N PHE A 163 -1.63 -14.16 -24.45
CA PHE A 163 -0.93 -12.95 -24.88
C PHE A 163 -0.99 -12.74 -26.39
N ARG A 164 -0.83 -13.80 -27.18
CA ARG A 164 -0.93 -13.73 -28.66
C ARG A 164 -2.36 -13.44 -29.12
N HIS A 165 -3.34 -14.15 -28.54
CA HIS A 165 -4.76 -14.00 -28.89
C HIS A 165 -5.26 -12.57 -28.61
N HIS A 166 -4.94 -12.00 -27.46
CA HIS A 166 -5.36 -10.65 -27.08
C HIS A 166 -4.41 -9.55 -27.62
N GLN A 167 -3.38 -9.91 -28.39
CA GLN A 167 -2.36 -8.99 -28.92
C GLN A 167 -1.68 -8.18 -27.81
N LEU A 168 -1.52 -8.78 -26.64
CA LEU A 168 -0.88 -8.21 -25.46
C LEU A 168 0.56 -8.74 -25.40
N THR A 169 1.55 -7.84 -25.48
CA THR A 169 2.96 -8.23 -25.34
C THR A 169 3.58 -7.45 -24.22
N PRO A 170 4.03 -8.11 -23.14
CA PRO A 170 4.83 -7.47 -22.11
C PRO A 170 6.15 -6.95 -22.71
N THR A 171 6.48 -5.68 -22.50
CA THR A 171 7.62 -5.00 -23.13
C THR A 171 8.56 -4.39 -22.09
N HIS A 172 9.77 -4.04 -22.51
CA HIS A 172 10.67 -3.21 -21.72
C HIS A 172 11.08 -1.98 -22.55
N PRO A 173 10.75 -0.75 -22.13
CA PRO A 173 10.02 -0.38 -20.90
C PRO A 173 8.56 -0.85 -20.90
N PRO A 174 7.91 -0.91 -19.73
CA PRO A 174 6.52 -1.36 -19.60
C PRO A 174 5.57 -0.52 -20.45
N ARG A 175 4.65 -1.19 -21.16
CA ARG A 175 3.59 -0.53 -21.93
C ARG A 175 2.36 -0.32 -21.07
N GLN A 176 1.77 0.88 -21.17
CA GLN A 176 0.44 1.13 -20.59
C GLN A 176 -0.67 0.73 -21.59
N LEU A 177 -1.72 0.15 -21.05
CA LEU A 177 -2.88 -0.33 -21.80
C LEU A 177 -4.15 0.05 -21.05
N LEU A 178 -5.14 0.55 -21.79
CA LEU A 178 -6.51 0.72 -21.31
C LEU A 178 -7.34 -0.50 -21.73
N THR A 179 -8.12 -1.05 -20.82
CA THR A 179 -9.06 -2.13 -21.09
C THR A 179 -10.48 -1.70 -20.70
N ILE A 180 -11.46 -2.41 -21.27
CA ILE A 180 -12.87 -2.29 -20.90
C ILE A 180 -13.15 -3.40 -19.89
N PRO A 181 -13.67 -3.08 -18.69
CA PRO A 181 -14.04 -4.09 -17.71
C PRO A 181 -14.99 -5.15 -18.29
N ASP A 182 -14.92 -6.36 -17.74
CA ASP A 182 -15.72 -7.52 -18.16
C ASP A 182 -15.50 -7.99 -19.61
N THR A 183 -14.41 -7.58 -20.25
CA THR A 183 -13.98 -8.12 -21.57
C THR A 183 -12.94 -9.22 -21.40
N ASP A 184 -12.77 -10.05 -22.43
CA ASP A 184 -11.80 -11.14 -22.37
C ASP A 184 -10.37 -10.69 -22.07
N PRO A 185 -9.83 -9.60 -22.67
CA PRO A 185 -8.52 -9.08 -22.29
C PRO A 185 -8.43 -8.63 -20.84
N SER A 186 -9.48 -7.98 -20.31
CA SER A 186 -9.54 -7.58 -18.91
C SER A 186 -9.52 -8.80 -18.00
N ARG A 187 -10.39 -9.78 -18.23
CA ARG A 187 -10.45 -11.04 -17.45
C ARG A 187 -9.11 -11.78 -17.46
N PHE A 188 -8.47 -11.85 -18.63
CA PHE A 188 -7.15 -12.46 -18.79
C PHE A 188 -6.11 -11.76 -17.91
N LEU A 189 -6.03 -10.43 -17.95
CA LEU A 189 -5.08 -9.66 -17.14
C LEU A 189 -5.35 -9.78 -15.63
N TRP A 190 -6.62 -9.81 -15.22
CA TRP A 190 -6.98 -10.04 -13.82
C TRP A 190 -6.58 -11.43 -13.33
N ARG A 191 -6.70 -12.47 -14.15
CA ARG A 191 -6.21 -13.82 -13.83
C ARG A 191 -4.70 -13.84 -13.65
N LEU A 192 -3.93 -13.14 -14.53
CA LEU A 192 -2.48 -13.01 -14.38
C LEU A 192 -2.09 -12.24 -13.11
N LYS A 193 -2.87 -11.21 -12.75
CA LYS A 193 -2.68 -10.45 -11.50
C LYS A 193 -2.92 -11.34 -10.27
N ILE A 194 -3.93 -12.18 -10.29
CA ILE A 194 -4.22 -13.16 -9.23
C ILE A 194 -3.05 -14.12 -9.02
N LEU A 195 -2.38 -14.52 -10.09
CA LEU A 195 -1.17 -15.34 -10.03
C LEU A 195 0.09 -14.56 -9.65
N GLU A 196 -0.04 -13.26 -9.33
CA GLU A 196 1.04 -12.36 -8.91
C GLU A 196 2.23 -12.32 -9.88
N LEU A 197 1.96 -12.44 -11.20
CA LEU A 197 3.01 -12.45 -12.20
C LEU A 197 3.73 -11.08 -12.26
N PRO A 198 5.05 -11.05 -12.09
CA PRO A 198 5.81 -9.81 -12.04
C PRO A 198 5.77 -9.08 -13.38
N GLY A 199 5.60 -7.75 -13.32
CA GLY A 199 5.47 -6.90 -14.52
C GLY A 199 4.03 -6.69 -14.99
N ILE A 200 3.05 -7.41 -14.45
CA ILE A 200 1.62 -7.20 -14.72
C ILE A 200 1.00 -6.43 -13.56
N GLN A 201 0.65 -5.17 -13.78
CA GLN A 201 0.13 -4.29 -12.73
C GLN A 201 -1.09 -3.52 -13.21
N CYS A 202 -2.15 -3.53 -12.43
CA CYS A 202 -3.28 -2.62 -12.59
C CYS A 202 -2.90 -1.28 -11.94
N LEU A 203 -2.77 -0.23 -12.75
CA LEU A 203 -2.40 1.12 -12.32
C LEU A 203 -3.61 1.91 -11.83
N ALA A 204 -4.76 1.70 -12.46
CA ALA A 204 -6.04 2.30 -12.09
C ALA A 204 -7.17 1.33 -12.47
N GLU A 205 -8.21 1.33 -11.64
CA GLU A 205 -9.39 0.49 -11.87
C GLU A 205 -10.48 1.22 -12.64
N GLU A 206 -10.47 2.55 -12.60
CA GLU A 206 -11.41 3.41 -13.34
C GLU A 206 -10.72 4.70 -13.82
N PRO A 207 -10.46 4.83 -15.11
CA PRO A 207 -10.57 3.80 -16.17
C PRO A 207 -9.54 2.67 -15.97
N GLU A 208 -9.91 1.44 -16.32
CA GLU A 208 -9.04 0.29 -16.11
C GLU A 208 -7.76 0.41 -16.94
N THR A 209 -6.66 0.64 -16.25
CA THR A 209 -5.34 0.90 -16.85
C THR A 209 -4.31 -0.07 -16.33
N TRP A 210 -3.61 -0.73 -17.24
CA TRP A 210 -2.60 -1.74 -16.93
C TRP A 210 -1.21 -1.29 -17.34
N SER A 211 -0.22 -1.76 -16.59
CA SER A 211 1.20 -1.72 -16.99
C SER A 211 1.65 -3.14 -17.30
N LEU A 212 2.09 -3.36 -18.54
CA LEU A 212 2.58 -4.66 -19.02
C LEU A 212 4.08 -4.58 -19.27
N GLY A 213 4.85 -5.08 -18.31
CA GLY A 213 6.30 -5.13 -18.35
C GLY A 213 6.83 -6.56 -18.47
N ARG A 214 7.88 -6.78 -19.27
CA ARG A 214 8.61 -8.04 -19.26
C ARG A 214 9.61 -8.00 -18.12
N HIS A 215 9.29 -8.68 -17.02
CA HIS A 215 10.18 -8.86 -15.88
C HIS A 215 11.04 -10.12 -16.09
N GLU A 216 12.29 -10.09 -15.61
CA GLU A 216 13.21 -11.24 -15.75
C GLU A 216 12.69 -12.50 -15.07
N ASP A 217 11.91 -12.34 -14.01
CA ASP A 217 11.35 -13.43 -13.22
C ASP A 217 10.00 -13.94 -13.72
N PHE A 218 9.41 -13.32 -14.75
CA PHE A 218 8.07 -13.64 -15.21
C PHE A 218 7.89 -15.15 -15.48
N ASP A 219 8.83 -15.76 -16.23
CA ASP A 219 8.75 -17.17 -16.60
C ASP A 219 8.86 -18.10 -15.37
N ALA A 220 9.66 -17.71 -14.38
CA ALA A 220 9.81 -18.49 -13.16
C ALA A 220 8.52 -18.47 -12.32
N PHE A 221 7.92 -17.29 -12.12
CA PHE A 221 6.63 -17.19 -11.42
C PHE A 221 5.51 -17.92 -12.13
N LEU A 222 5.47 -17.85 -13.45
CA LEU A 222 4.47 -18.57 -14.24
C LEU A 222 4.62 -20.09 -14.13
N LEU A 223 5.86 -20.60 -14.12
CA LEU A 223 6.14 -22.01 -13.84
C LEU A 223 5.69 -22.42 -12.45
N GLU A 224 5.92 -21.59 -11.44
CA GLU A 224 5.48 -21.81 -10.06
C GLU A 224 3.97 -21.81 -9.94
N ALA A 225 3.30 -20.87 -10.61
CA ALA A 225 1.85 -20.76 -10.65
C ALA A 225 1.19 -22.04 -11.24
N SER A 226 1.93 -22.82 -12.03
CA SER A 226 1.44 -24.11 -12.54
C SER A 226 1.18 -25.16 -11.45
N ALA A 227 1.67 -24.92 -10.22
CA ALA A 227 1.32 -25.75 -9.06
C ALA A 227 -0.14 -25.55 -8.62
N TYR A 228 -0.75 -24.42 -8.95
CA TYR A 228 -2.16 -24.13 -8.65
C TYR A 228 -3.13 -24.79 -9.62
N GLY A 229 -2.74 -25.03 -10.89
CA GLY A 229 -3.63 -25.65 -11.88
C GLY A 229 -2.98 -25.80 -13.24
N ALA A 230 -3.62 -26.62 -14.08
CA ALA A 230 -3.16 -26.89 -15.43
C ALA A 230 -3.59 -25.82 -16.44
N ASP A 231 -4.66 -25.10 -16.16
CA ASP A 231 -5.20 -24.00 -16.95
C ASP A 231 -5.32 -22.72 -16.13
N LEU A 232 -5.44 -21.58 -16.81
CA LEU A 232 -5.40 -20.27 -16.20
C LEU A 232 -6.59 -20.01 -15.26
N GLN A 233 -7.77 -20.54 -15.57
CA GLN A 233 -8.96 -20.39 -14.74
C GLN A 233 -8.81 -21.18 -13.45
N THR A 234 -8.48 -22.46 -13.52
CA THR A 234 -8.28 -23.34 -12.36
C THR A 234 -7.14 -22.83 -11.48
N ALA A 235 -6.02 -22.43 -12.10
CA ALA A 235 -4.88 -21.87 -11.37
C ALA A 235 -5.26 -20.58 -10.62
N SER A 236 -6.03 -19.69 -11.23
CA SER A 236 -6.49 -18.45 -10.57
C SER A 236 -7.44 -18.71 -9.42
N VAL A 237 -8.37 -19.68 -9.54
CA VAL A 237 -9.26 -20.08 -8.45
C VAL A 237 -8.44 -20.63 -7.27
N ALA A 238 -7.55 -21.59 -7.54
CA ALA A 238 -6.73 -22.21 -6.49
C ALA A 238 -5.77 -21.21 -5.82
N ALA A 239 -5.20 -20.27 -6.60
CA ALA A 239 -4.35 -19.21 -6.05
C ALA A 239 -5.14 -18.28 -5.12
N LEU A 240 -6.35 -17.84 -5.52
CA LEU A 240 -7.23 -17.05 -4.67
C LEU A 240 -7.65 -17.82 -3.41
N GLU A 241 -7.99 -19.10 -3.53
CA GLU A 241 -8.38 -19.92 -2.38
C GLU A 241 -7.20 -20.21 -1.43
N SER A 242 -5.99 -20.41 -1.95
CA SER A 242 -4.80 -20.57 -1.09
C SER A 242 -4.40 -19.25 -0.42
N GLY A 243 -4.57 -18.12 -1.08
CA GLY A 243 -4.42 -16.78 -0.51
C GLY A 243 -5.53 -16.40 0.48
N SER A 244 -6.63 -17.17 0.53
CA SER A 244 -7.79 -16.94 1.43
C SER A 244 -7.46 -17.04 2.90
N ILE A 245 -6.29 -17.55 3.28
CA ILE A 245 -5.75 -17.46 4.64
C ILE A 245 -5.71 -16.01 5.14
N HIS A 246 -5.63 -15.05 4.20
CA HIS A 246 -5.65 -13.61 4.49
C HIS A 246 -7.04 -12.97 4.32
N TRP A 247 -8.09 -13.76 4.01
CA TRP A 247 -9.46 -13.27 3.92
C TRP A 247 -10.19 -13.35 5.27
N GLU A 248 -9.46 -12.96 6.32
CA GLU A 248 -10.08 -12.79 7.62
C GLU A 248 -10.94 -11.52 7.59
N GLY A 249 -12.22 -11.68 7.94
CA GLY A 249 -13.15 -10.56 8.03
C GLY A 249 -13.86 -10.20 6.70
N ALA A 250 -14.73 -9.20 6.80
CA ALA A 250 -15.59 -8.79 5.69
C ALA A 250 -14.79 -8.13 4.55
N ALA A 251 -13.77 -7.36 4.89
CA ALA A 251 -12.92 -6.67 3.92
C ALA A 251 -12.16 -7.65 3.01
N GLY A 252 -11.55 -8.67 3.61
CA GLY A 252 -10.80 -9.68 2.86
C GLY A 252 -11.70 -10.47 1.89
N ILE A 253 -12.87 -10.92 2.35
CA ILE A 253 -13.81 -11.67 1.48
C ILE A 253 -14.37 -10.77 0.37
N ALA A 254 -14.68 -9.50 0.65
CA ALA A 254 -15.16 -8.56 -0.36
C ALA A 254 -14.09 -8.26 -1.42
N ALA A 255 -12.83 -8.10 -1.03
CA ALA A 255 -11.71 -7.92 -1.96
C ALA A 255 -11.51 -9.18 -2.83
N GLY A 256 -11.60 -10.38 -2.23
CA GLY A 256 -11.57 -11.64 -2.97
C GLY A 256 -12.71 -11.76 -3.98
N LEU A 257 -13.93 -11.38 -3.60
CA LEU A 257 -15.08 -11.32 -4.49
C LEU A 257 -14.86 -10.36 -5.65
N GLN A 258 -14.33 -9.18 -5.39
CA GLN A 258 -14.00 -8.19 -6.42
C GLN A 258 -13.00 -8.74 -7.43
N MET A 259 -11.92 -9.37 -6.96
CA MET A 259 -10.91 -9.99 -7.83
C MET A 259 -11.50 -11.16 -8.63
N ALA A 260 -12.29 -12.01 -8.00
CA ALA A 260 -12.94 -13.15 -8.66
C ALA A 260 -13.90 -12.69 -9.78
N ALA A 261 -14.74 -11.67 -9.49
CA ALA A 261 -15.66 -11.10 -10.46
C ALA A 261 -14.91 -10.50 -11.67
N ARG A 262 -13.88 -9.69 -11.43
CA ARG A 262 -13.05 -9.07 -12.49
C ARG A 262 -12.31 -10.12 -13.34
N ALA A 263 -11.90 -11.22 -12.75
CA ALA A 263 -11.27 -12.33 -13.44
C ALA A 263 -12.27 -13.25 -14.18
N GLY A 264 -13.58 -13.00 -14.05
CA GLY A 264 -14.64 -13.83 -14.64
C GLY A 264 -14.69 -15.23 -14.01
N LEU A 265 -14.48 -15.33 -12.68
CA LEU A 265 -14.56 -16.57 -11.90
C LEU A 265 -15.93 -16.66 -11.24
N ASP A 266 -16.99 -16.84 -12.04
CA ASP A 266 -18.39 -16.67 -11.63
C ASP A 266 -18.80 -17.64 -10.51
N GLU A 267 -18.33 -18.89 -10.54
CA GLU A 267 -18.62 -19.88 -9.51
C GLU A 267 -18.00 -19.49 -8.16
N LEU A 268 -16.74 -19.04 -8.16
CA LEU A 268 -16.08 -18.57 -6.96
C LEU A 268 -16.76 -17.29 -6.43
N SER A 269 -17.11 -16.36 -7.30
CA SER A 269 -17.84 -15.15 -6.95
C SER A 269 -19.15 -15.46 -6.24
N SER A 270 -19.92 -16.42 -6.77
CA SER A 270 -21.19 -16.85 -6.16
C SER A 270 -20.98 -17.51 -4.78
N ARG A 271 -19.91 -18.31 -4.61
CA ARG A 271 -19.58 -18.93 -3.31
C ARG A 271 -19.16 -17.91 -2.24
N LEU A 272 -18.55 -16.80 -2.63
CA LEU A 272 -18.08 -15.77 -1.68
C LEU A 272 -19.21 -14.85 -1.19
N LEU A 273 -20.33 -14.73 -1.91
CA LEU A 273 -21.44 -13.87 -1.51
C LEU A 273 -22.10 -14.32 -0.19
N LEU A 274 -22.26 -15.61 0.05
CA LEU A 274 -22.94 -16.12 1.24
C LEU A 274 -22.16 -15.83 2.54
N PRO A 275 -20.87 -16.16 2.66
CA PRO A 275 -20.08 -15.81 3.85
C PRO A 275 -19.99 -14.29 4.04
N LEU A 276 -19.87 -13.51 2.96
CA LEU A 276 -19.85 -12.05 3.03
C LEU A 276 -21.14 -11.50 3.64
N ALA A 277 -22.30 -12.01 3.24
CA ALA A 277 -23.61 -11.64 3.79
C ALA A 277 -23.68 -11.83 5.31
N GLY A 278 -23.18 -12.98 5.81
CA GLY A 278 -23.12 -13.29 7.23
C GLY A 278 -22.24 -12.33 8.01
N LEU A 279 -21.12 -11.90 7.43
CA LEU A 279 -20.19 -10.98 8.07
C LEU A 279 -20.69 -9.54 8.06
N LEU A 280 -21.17 -9.03 6.93
CA LEU A 280 -21.67 -7.64 6.82
C LEU A 280 -22.76 -7.31 7.84
N SER A 281 -23.63 -8.28 8.16
CA SER A 281 -24.70 -8.07 9.14
C SER A 281 -24.23 -8.02 10.59
N ARG A 282 -23.07 -8.60 10.92
CA ARG A 282 -22.57 -8.79 12.29
C ARG A 282 -21.31 -7.98 12.59
N GLU A 283 -20.65 -7.41 11.56
CA GLU A 283 -19.39 -6.70 11.78
C GLU A 283 -19.58 -5.50 12.71
N LEU A 284 -18.63 -5.32 13.63
CA LEU A 284 -18.60 -4.28 14.64
C LEU A 284 -17.47 -3.27 14.44
N ARG A 285 -16.61 -3.49 13.45
CA ARG A 285 -15.42 -2.69 13.21
C ARG A 285 -15.54 -1.92 11.90
N LEU A 286 -15.37 -0.61 11.95
CA LEU A 286 -15.42 0.27 10.77
C LEU A 286 -14.32 -0.05 9.76
N GLU A 287 -13.12 -0.47 10.26
CA GLU A 287 -11.97 -0.86 9.44
C GLU A 287 -12.20 -2.10 8.57
N GLU A 288 -13.15 -2.94 8.92
CA GLU A 288 -13.55 -4.10 8.11
C GLU A 288 -14.76 -3.78 7.22
N LEU A 289 -15.75 -3.09 7.79
CA LEU A 289 -17.01 -2.86 7.11
C LEU A 289 -16.90 -1.85 5.95
N ALA A 290 -16.19 -0.75 6.15
CA ALA A 290 -16.07 0.29 5.12
C ALA A 290 -15.34 -0.21 3.86
N PRO A 291 -14.13 -0.83 3.93
CA PRO A 291 -13.48 -1.40 2.76
C PRO A 291 -14.30 -2.53 2.09
N ALA A 292 -15.00 -3.35 2.89
CA ALA A 292 -15.87 -4.39 2.34
C ALA A 292 -16.99 -3.81 1.46
N LEU A 293 -17.63 -2.76 1.93
CA LEU A 293 -18.71 -2.08 1.18
C LEU A 293 -18.18 -1.35 -0.05
N GLU A 294 -16.99 -0.75 0.03
CA GLU A 294 -16.33 -0.13 -1.12
C GLU A 294 -16.04 -1.16 -2.21
N SER A 295 -15.39 -2.28 -1.86
CA SER A 295 -15.11 -3.36 -2.81
C SER A 295 -16.38 -3.95 -3.42
N LEU A 296 -17.43 -4.12 -2.61
CA LEU A 296 -18.71 -4.64 -3.09
C LEU A 296 -19.43 -3.63 -4.02
N ALA A 297 -19.37 -2.34 -3.71
CA ALA A 297 -19.93 -1.28 -4.56
C ALA A 297 -19.20 -1.19 -5.90
N LEU A 298 -17.88 -1.26 -5.90
CA LEU A 298 -17.06 -1.31 -7.13
C LEU A 298 -17.36 -2.56 -7.95
N THR A 299 -17.56 -3.70 -7.30
CA THR A 299 -17.93 -4.94 -7.98
C THR A 299 -19.27 -4.82 -8.68
N LEU A 300 -20.30 -4.29 -8.00
CA LEU A 300 -21.63 -4.07 -8.56
C LEU A 300 -21.64 -3.08 -9.73
N LYS A 301 -20.83 -2.03 -9.65
CA LYS A 301 -20.73 -1.04 -10.73
C LYS A 301 -20.22 -1.67 -12.04
N VAL A 302 -19.30 -2.62 -11.94
CA VAL A 302 -18.73 -3.33 -13.10
C VAL A 302 -19.58 -4.53 -13.49
N PHE A 303 -20.15 -5.25 -12.52
CA PHE A 303 -20.92 -6.49 -12.70
C PHE A 303 -22.34 -6.37 -12.10
N PRO A 304 -23.25 -5.58 -12.69
CA PRO A 304 -24.59 -5.33 -12.15
C PRO A 304 -25.49 -6.56 -12.08
N ARG A 305 -25.09 -7.67 -12.70
CA ARG A 305 -25.85 -8.93 -12.72
C ARG A 305 -25.56 -9.86 -11.55
N LEU A 306 -24.62 -9.49 -10.65
CA LEU A 306 -24.33 -10.24 -9.42
C LEU A 306 -25.47 -10.02 -8.42
N ASP A 307 -26.52 -10.81 -8.54
CA ASP A 307 -27.60 -10.90 -7.55
C ASP A 307 -27.18 -11.86 -6.39
N PRO A 308 -27.19 -11.50 -5.15
CA PRO A 308 -27.96 -10.46 -4.43
C PRO A 308 -27.12 -9.25 -3.91
N SER A 309 -26.10 -8.82 -4.62
CA SER A 309 -25.11 -7.84 -4.12
C SER A 309 -25.73 -6.49 -3.70
N LEU A 310 -26.80 -6.03 -4.35
CA LEU A 310 -27.47 -4.78 -3.97
C LEU A 310 -28.13 -4.86 -2.59
N SER A 311 -28.75 -6.01 -2.25
CA SER A 311 -29.34 -6.24 -0.93
C SER A 311 -28.27 -6.29 0.16
N LEU A 312 -27.08 -6.84 -0.16
CA LEU A 312 -25.94 -6.85 0.75
C LEU A 312 -25.39 -5.46 1.01
N LEU A 313 -25.31 -4.60 -0.04
CA LEU A 313 -24.91 -3.21 0.13
C LEU A 313 -25.86 -2.47 1.04
N ARG A 314 -27.19 -2.68 0.92
CA ARG A 314 -28.18 -2.06 1.79
C ARG A 314 -27.98 -2.47 3.25
N VAL A 315 -27.88 -3.77 3.52
CA VAL A 315 -27.64 -4.30 4.88
C VAL A 315 -26.35 -3.73 5.46
N GLY A 316 -25.28 -3.72 4.67
CA GLY A 316 -23.99 -3.18 5.08
C GLY A 316 -24.04 -1.67 5.31
N GLN A 317 -24.76 -0.91 4.49
CA GLN A 317 -24.98 0.54 4.67
C GLN A 317 -25.70 0.83 5.98
N ASP A 318 -26.79 0.14 6.28
CA ASP A 318 -27.53 0.30 7.53
C ASP A 318 -26.63 0.01 8.73
N ARG A 319 -25.80 -1.03 8.63
CA ARG A 319 -24.83 -1.38 9.66
C ARG A 319 -23.74 -0.33 9.84
N LEU A 320 -23.21 0.21 8.73
CA LEU A 320 -22.19 1.26 8.74
C LEU A 320 -22.70 2.53 9.41
N LEU A 321 -23.93 2.94 9.09
CA LEU A 321 -24.58 4.11 9.69
C LEU A 321 -24.78 3.92 11.19
N TRP A 322 -25.20 2.73 11.63
CA TRP A 322 -25.36 2.40 13.04
C TRP A 322 -24.03 2.48 13.81
N LEU A 323 -22.93 1.97 13.23
CA LEU A 323 -21.61 2.05 13.82
C LEU A 323 -21.10 3.49 13.93
N LEU A 324 -21.36 4.31 12.92
CA LEU A 324 -21.01 5.73 12.92
C LEU A 324 -21.71 6.50 14.03
N GLU A 325 -23.00 6.22 14.28
CA GLU A 325 -23.75 6.84 15.40
C GLU A 325 -23.21 6.39 16.77
N GLY A 326 -22.78 5.15 16.89
CA GLY A 326 -22.13 4.62 18.10
C GLY A 326 -20.76 5.21 18.39
N GLN A 327 -20.21 6.03 17.47
CA GLN A 327 -18.88 6.67 17.56
C GLN A 327 -17.74 5.68 17.87
N LEU A 328 -17.85 4.49 17.32
CA LEU A 328 -16.86 3.41 17.50
C LEU A 328 -15.64 3.64 16.61
N GLY A 329 -14.46 3.61 17.20
CA GLY A 329 -13.18 3.68 16.49
C GLY A 329 -12.48 5.04 16.52
N SER A 330 -11.38 5.15 15.75
CA SER A 330 -10.63 6.39 15.62
C SER A 330 -11.33 7.38 14.68
N PRO A 331 -11.04 8.69 14.79
CA PRO A 331 -11.59 9.71 13.87
C PRO A 331 -11.28 9.40 12.41
N GLU A 332 -10.11 8.90 12.09
CA GLU A 332 -9.67 8.58 10.73
C GLU A 332 -10.53 7.49 10.11
N ARG A 333 -10.83 6.43 10.86
CA ARG A 333 -11.69 5.32 10.43
C ARG A 333 -13.14 5.79 10.24
N ALA A 334 -13.61 6.66 11.12
CA ALA A 334 -14.96 7.24 10.99
C ALA A 334 -15.06 8.15 9.76
N VAL A 335 -14.06 8.99 9.48
CA VAL A 335 -14.02 9.83 8.28
C VAL A 335 -13.99 8.97 7.01
N GLU A 336 -13.23 7.89 7.00
CA GLU A 336 -13.20 6.96 5.86
C GLU A 336 -14.54 6.24 5.67
N ALA A 337 -15.18 5.82 6.75
CA ALA A 337 -16.53 5.24 6.71
C ALA A 337 -17.58 6.23 6.18
N ILE A 338 -17.46 7.51 6.52
CA ILE A 338 -18.32 8.57 5.97
C ILE A 338 -18.05 8.75 4.47
N ARG A 339 -16.80 8.65 4.01
CA ARG A 339 -16.45 8.69 2.59
C ARG A 339 -17.15 7.55 1.83
N VAL A 340 -17.05 6.33 2.34
CA VAL A 340 -17.73 5.18 1.74
C VAL A 340 -19.25 5.37 1.75
N SER A 341 -19.82 5.87 2.86
CA SER A 341 -21.26 6.19 2.95
C SER A 341 -21.70 7.18 1.87
N ARG A 342 -20.87 8.19 1.54
CA ARG A 342 -21.15 9.14 0.46
C ARG A 342 -21.28 8.44 -0.89
N GLU A 343 -20.35 7.52 -1.22
CA GLU A 343 -20.40 6.79 -2.49
C GLU A 343 -21.65 5.89 -2.56
N LEU A 344 -21.99 5.22 -1.46
CA LEU A 344 -23.21 4.41 -1.38
C LEU A 344 -24.49 5.26 -1.55
N MET A 345 -24.54 6.44 -0.92
CA MET A 345 -25.69 7.36 -1.05
C MET A 345 -25.85 7.97 -2.45
N ARG A 346 -24.81 7.96 -3.27
CA ARG A 346 -24.85 8.34 -4.69
C ARG A 346 -25.44 7.25 -5.58
N HIS A 347 -25.51 6.01 -5.09
CA HIS A 347 -26.09 4.92 -5.85
C HIS A 347 -27.62 5.07 -5.95
N PRO A 348 -28.20 5.04 -7.17
CA PRO A 348 -29.62 5.37 -7.37
C PRO A 348 -30.59 4.44 -6.64
N ASP A 349 -30.20 3.18 -6.44
CA ASP A 349 -31.03 2.14 -5.85
C ASP A 349 -30.88 2.00 -4.32
N LEU A 350 -30.00 2.80 -3.70
CA LEU A 350 -29.79 2.80 -2.26
C LEU A 350 -30.46 4.01 -1.57
N PRO A 351 -31.04 3.81 -0.37
CA PRO A 351 -31.69 4.90 0.36
C PRO A 351 -30.64 5.89 0.89
N SER A 352 -30.78 7.17 0.53
CA SER A 352 -29.89 8.24 1.00
C SER A 352 -30.45 9.02 2.21
N GLN A 353 -31.77 9.01 2.43
CA GLN A 353 -32.41 9.85 3.45
C GLN A 353 -31.95 9.48 4.87
N ALA A 354 -31.98 8.20 5.24
CA ALA A 354 -31.56 7.75 6.57
C ALA A 354 -30.09 8.12 6.83
N GLY A 355 -29.22 7.96 5.81
CA GLY A 355 -27.82 8.37 5.90
C GLY A 355 -27.63 9.85 6.15
N LEU A 356 -28.42 10.72 5.47
CA LEU A 356 -28.33 12.15 5.68
C LEU A 356 -28.81 12.57 7.08
N GLU A 357 -29.79 11.88 7.65
CA GLU A 357 -30.23 12.11 9.02
C GLU A 357 -29.17 11.73 10.04
N VAL A 358 -28.45 10.61 9.81
CA VAL A 358 -27.29 10.24 10.62
C VAL A 358 -26.20 11.31 10.51
N MET A 359 -25.86 11.75 9.29
CA MET A 359 -24.87 12.81 9.11
C MET A 359 -25.27 14.10 9.81
N ALA A 360 -26.53 14.52 9.74
CA ALA A 360 -27.03 15.70 10.46
C ALA A 360 -26.89 15.58 11.99
N ARG A 361 -27.02 14.38 12.56
CA ARG A 361 -26.75 14.17 13.99
C ARG A 361 -25.24 14.23 14.29
N LEU A 362 -24.39 13.65 13.44
CA LEU A 362 -22.94 13.67 13.60
C LEU A 362 -22.33 15.08 13.54
N THR A 363 -22.96 16.02 12.80
CA THR A 363 -22.50 17.43 12.78
C THR A 363 -22.59 18.12 14.12
N ARG A 364 -23.40 17.64 15.05
CA ARG A 364 -23.68 18.29 16.35
C ARG A 364 -22.97 17.65 17.54
N GLN A 365 -22.70 16.35 17.49
CA GLN A 365 -22.30 15.57 18.67
C GLN A 365 -20.96 14.85 18.55
N SER A 366 -20.26 14.96 17.41
CA SER A 366 -19.06 14.20 17.14
C SER A 366 -17.76 14.99 17.34
N ARG A 367 -16.63 14.27 17.29
CA ARG A 367 -15.27 14.85 17.26
C ARG A 367 -15.12 15.76 16.03
N PRO A 368 -14.23 16.78 16.08
CA PRO A 368 -14.09 17.78 15.02
C PRO A 368 -13.91 17.18 13.61
N ALA A 369 -13.04 16.19 13.43
CA ALA A 369 -12.83 15.52 12.14
C ALA A 369 -14.12 14.89 11.58
N VAL A 370 -14.87 14.19 12.45
CA VAL A 370 -16.12 13.54 12.06
C VAL A 370 -17.21 14.58 11.74
N ARG A 371 -17.28 15.68 12.50
CA ARG A 371 -18.17 16.81 12.22
C ARG A 371 -17.88 17.43 10.86
N GLY A 372 -16.59 17.70 10.58
CA GLY A 372 -16.13 18.21 9.29
C GLY A 372 -16.47 17.29 8.13
N ALA A 373 -16.25 15.98 8.29
CA ALA A 373 -16.59 14.97 7.29
C ALA A 373 -18.12 14.88 7.06
N ALA A 374 -18.92 14.88 8.11
CA ALA A 374 -20.40 14.85 7.99
C ALA A 374 -20.94 16.08 7.26
N LEU A 375 -20.47 17.29 7.60
CA LEU A 375 -20.79 18.51 6.87
C LEU A 375 -20.34 18.46 5.41
N GLY A 376 -19.13 17.97 5.15
CA GLY A 376 -18.59 17.77 3.80
C GLY A 376 -19.42 16.81 2.97
N LEU A 377 -19.89 15.71 3.56
CA LEU A 377 -20.81 14.78 2.88
C LEU A 377 -22.11 15.46 2.52
N ILE A 378 -22.77 16.14 3.46
CA ILE A 378 -24.03 16.86 3.20
C ILE A 378 -23.81 17.88 2.08
N TRP A 379 -22.71 18.63 2.14
CA TRP A 379 -22.38 19.63 1.10
C TRP A 379 -22.22 18.99 -0.27
N SER A 380 -21.46 17.90 -0.38
CA SER A 380 -21.21 17.23 -1.67
C SER A 380 -22.47 16.59 -2.30
N LEU A 381 -23.53 16.34 -1.51
CA LEU A 381 -24.78 15.72 -1.99
C LEU A 381 -25.97 16.71 -2.15
N ARG A 382 -26.05 17.73 -1.30
CA ARG A 382 -27.20 18.64 -1.23
C ARG A 382 -26.87 20.13 -1.34
N GLY A 383 -25.60 20.49 -1.50
CA GLY A 383 -25.14 21.88 -1.48
C GLY A 383 -24.68 22.33 -0.09
N GLN A 384 -24.15 23.54 -0.02
CA GLN A 384 -23.51 24.08 1.19
C GLN A 384 -24.47 24.09 2.38
N PRO A 385 -24.12 23.44 3.52
CA PRO A 385 -24.92 23.48 4.72
C PRO A 385 -24.94 24.90 5.30
N PRO A 386 -26.12 25.41 5.77
CA PRO A 386 -26.23 26.74 6.37
C PRO A 386 -25.30 26.94 7.57
N GLU A 387 -25.09 25.89 8.35
CA GLU A 387 -24.28 25.91 9.59
C GLU A 387 -22.78 25.87 9.33
N LEU A 388 -22.31 25.73 8.07
CA LEU A 388 -20.89 25.50 7.76
C LEU A 388 -19.99 26.63 8.28
N LEU A 389 -20.35 27.87 8.04
CA LEU A 389 -19.55 29.03 8.47
C LEU A 389 -19.54 29.17 10.01
N GLU A 390 -20.67 28.92 10.66
CA GLU A 390 -20.74 28.90 12.12
C GLU A 390 -19.95 27.74 12.72
N ALA A 391 -19.97 26.57 12.04
CA ALA A 391 -19.26 25.40 12.48
C ALA A 391 -17.73 25.56 12.43
N VAL A 392 -17.18 26.44 11.61
CA VAL A 392 -15.73 26.77 11.58
C VAL A 392 -15.36 27.63 12.79
N HIS A 393 -16.24 28.55 13.23
CA HIS A 393 -15.95 29.42 14.33
C HIS A 393 -16.04 28.67 15.68
N GLY A 394 -15.04 28.86 16.53
CA GLY A 394 -14.99 28.26 17.88
C GLY A 394 -14.63 26.78 17.93
N VAL A 395 -14.13 26.18 16.86
CA VAL A 395 -13.61 24.82 16.89
C VAL A 395 -12.23 24.81 17.52
N ALA A 396 -12.07 24.11 18.65
CA ALA A 396 -10.79 24.00 19.35
C ALA A 396 -9.69 23.28 18.53
N GLU A 397 -10.08 22.34 17.68
CA GLU A 397 -9.20 21.53 16.81
C GLU A 397 -9.59 21.79 15.34
N LEU A 398 -9.31 23.02 14.88
CA LEU A 398 -9.69 23.47 13.54
C LEU A 398 -9.04 22.61 12.44
N GLY A 399 -7.79 22.19 12.62
CA GLY A 399 -7.10 21.34 11.64
C GLY A 399 -7.81 20.02 11.39
N ASP A 400 -8.28 19.35 12.44
CA ASP A 400 -8.98 18.08 12.34
C ASP A 400 -10.36 18.25 11.69
N PHE A 401 -11.08 19.31 12.07
CA PHE A 401 -12.33 19.63 11.42
C PHE A 401 -12.19 19.87 9.91
N LEU A 402 -11.18 20.67 9.52
CA LEU A 402 -10.90 20.96 8.12
C LEU A 402 -10.43 19.73 7.36
N TRP A 403 -9.63 18.86 8.00
CA TRP A 403 -9.25 17.60 7.39
C TRP A 403 -10.45 16.76 7.02
N GLY A 404 -11.39 16.55 7.94
CA GLY A 404 -12.64 15.84 7.66
C GLY A 404 -13.46 16.50 6.56
N LEU A 405 -13.61 17.83 6.59
CA LEU A 405 -14.35 18.60 5.59
C LEU A 405 -13.74 18.46 4.19
N PHE A 406 -12.42 18.65 4.08
CA PHE A 406 -11.70 18.61 2.79
C PHE A 406 -11.65 17.20 2.20
N ARG A 407 -11.60 16.18 3.05
CA ARG A 407 -11.68 14.79 2.61
C ARG A 407 -12.98 14.49 1.84
N LEU A 408 -14.09 15.14 2.19
CA LEU A 408 -15.41 14.90 1.63
C LEU A 408 -15.87 15.96 0.62
N ALA A 409 -15.49 17.22 0.78
CA ALA A 409 -15.97 18.35 -0.01
C ALA A 409 -14.85 19.23 -0.57
N ARG A 410 -13.72 18.62 -0.93
CA ARG A 410 -12.55 19.34 -1.44
C ARG A 410 -12.85 20.21 -2.66
N GLU A 411 -13.62 19.70 -3.61
CA GLU A 411 -13.92 20.42 -4.85
C GLU A 411 -14.91 21.56 -4.59
N GLU A 412 -15.85 21.35 -3.69
CA GLU A 412 -16.84 22.33 -3.29
C GLU A 412 -16.21 23.51 -2.53
N VAL A 413 -15.14 23.26 -1.77
CA VAL A 413 -14.38 24.30 -1.05
C VAL A 413 -13.63 25.24 -2.00
N LEU A 414 -13.23 24.76 -3.17
CA LEU A 414 -12.52 25.58 -4.15
C LEU A 414 -13.41 26.71 -4.66
N GLY A 415 -12.98 27.96 -4.48
CA GLY A 415 -13.75 29.14 -4.86
C GLY A 415 -14.69 29.68 -3.78
N GLN A 416 -14.77 29.05 -2.60
CA GLN A 416 -15.60 29.53 -1.49
C GLN A 416 -14.87 30.55 -0.62
N ILE A 417 -14.75 31.78 -1.12
CA ILE A 417 -14.10 32.88 -0.41
C ILE A 417 -14.67 33.11 0.99
N PRO A 418 -15.99 33.04 1.24
CA PRO A 418 -16.52 33.20 2.61
C PRO A 418 -15.97 32.17 3.59
N LEU A 419 -15.81 30.92 3.17
CA LEU A 419 -15.23 29.88 4.02
C LEU A 419 -13.73 30.13 4.28
N LEU A 420 -12.97 30.54 3.27
CA LEU A 420 -11.56 30.88 3.43
C LEU A 420 -11.37 32.07 4.38
N ARG A 421 -12.28 33.04 4.35
CA ARG A 421 -12.29 34.14 5.32
C ARG A 421 -12.59 33.66 6.74
N ALA A 422 -13.60 32.84 6.93
CA ALA A 422 -13.94 32.29 8.24
C ALA A 422 -12.76 31.49 8.85
N ILE A 423 -12.06 30.69 8.02
CA ILE A 423 -10.85 29.99 8.44
C ILE A 423 -9.74 30.99 8.83
N HIS A 424 -9.50 32.01 8.02
CA HIS A 424 -8.51 33.03 8.28
C HIS A 424 -8.79 33.79 9.58
N ASP A 425 -10.02 34.25 9.77
CA ASP A 425 -10.44 34.98 10.97
C ASP A 425 -10.25 34.14 12.24
N GLN A 426 -10.58 32.85 12.16
CA GLN A 426 -10.33 31.91 13.26
C GLN A 426 -8.84 31.75 13.55
N LEU A 427 -7.98 31.64 12.52
CA LEU A 427 -6.55 31.49 12.68
C LEU A 427 -5.87 32.75 13.27
N ILE A 428 -6.30 33.93 12.86
CA ILE A 428 -5.76 35.19 13.42
C ILE A 428 -6.18 35.39 14.90
N ALA A 429 -7.34 34.86 15.29
CA ALA A 429 -7.81 34.94 16.67
C ALA A 429 -7.02 34.03 17.64
N LEU A 430 -6.22 33.09 17.14
CA LEU A 430 -5.38 32.21 17.98
C LEU A 430 -4.15 32.96 18.48
N ASP A 431 -3.75 32.67 19.73
CA ASP A 431 -2.43 33.08 20.18
C ASP A 431 -1.31 32.23 19.52
N GLY A 432 -0.06 32.69 19.66
CA GLY A 432 1.06 32.01 18.99
C GLY A 432 1.31 30.57 19.46
N GLN A 433 1.02 30.23 20.72
CA GLN A 433 1.17 28.85 21.21
C GLN A 433 0.06 27.95 20.69
N GLU A 434 -1.16 28.44 20.71
CA GLU A 434 -2.32 27.73 20.18
C GLU A 434 -2.19 27.47 18.68
N PHE A 435 -1.75 28.50 17.92
CA PHE A 435 -1.47 28.34 16.49
C PHE A 435 -0.44 27.25 16.22
N LEU A 436 0.68 27.23 16.96
CA LEU A 436 1.72 26.20 16.80
C LEU A 436 1.20 24.81 17.17
N ARG A 437 0.31 24.69 18.15
CA ARG A 437 -0.33 23.42 18.51
C ARG A 437 -1.24 22.89 17.42
N GLN A 438 -1.97 23.77 16.72
CA GLN A 438 -2.90 23.40 15.66
C GLN A 438 -2.24 23.22 14.29
N LEU A 439 -1.02 23.74 14.10
CA LEU A 439 -0.32 23.73 12.82
C LEU A 439 -0.15 22.32 12.19
N PRO A 440 0.17 21.25 12.95
CA PRO A 440 0.24 19.89 12.37
C PRO A 440 -1.08 19.43 11.75
N GLY A 441 -2.21 19.62 12.44
CA GLY A 441 -3.55 19.27 11.93
C GLY A 441 -3.95 20.11 10.71
N LEU A 442 -3.64 21.41 10.72
CA LEU A 442 -3.86 22.28 9.56
C LEU A 442 -3.04 21.82 8.34
N ARG A 443 -1.76 21.48 8.55
CA ARG A 443 -0.91 20.94 7.46
C ARG A 443 -1.50 19.65 6.90
N GLN A 444 -1.96 18.75 7.77
CA GLN A 444 -2.61 17.51 7.38
C GLN A 444 -3.87 17.78 6.55
N ALA A 445 -4.73 18.71 6.96
CA ALA A 445 -5.93 19.09 6.22
C ALA A 445 -5.60 19.57 4.80
N PHE A 446 -4.62 20.44 4.65
CA PHE A 446 -4.22 20.95 3.33
C PHE A 446 -3.47 19.93 2.46
N LEU A 447 -3.01 18.79 3.00
CA LEU A 447 -2.46 17.70 2.19
C LEU A 447 -3.52 17.04 1.30
N GLU A 448 -4.79 17.14 1.63
CA GLU A 448 -5.89 16.62 0.81
C GLU A 448 -5.99 17.29 -0.59
N PHE A 449 -5.43 18.49 -0.75
CA PHE A 449 -5.42 19.19 -2.03
C PHE A 449 -4.21 18.80 -2.87
N PRO A 450 -4.39 18.39 -4.15
CA PRO A 450 -3.31 18.25 -5.11
C PRO A 450 -2.55 19.56 -5.34
N PRO A 451 -1.30 19.52 -5.82
CA PRO A 451 -0.48 20.72 -6.02
C PRO A 451 -1.16 21.85 -6.82
N ARG A 452 -1.87 21.52 -7.91
CA ARG A 452 -2.62 22.51 -8.71
C ARG A 452 -3.74 23.21 -7.95
N GLN A 453 -4.46 22.47 -7.11
CA GLN A 453 -5.53 23.05 -6.30
C GLN A 453 -4.98 23.91 -5.16
N LYS A 454 -3.83 23.52 -4.56
CA LYS A 454 -3.10 24.38 -3.61
C LYS A 454 -2.69 25.70 -4.22
N GLU A 455 -2.19 25.67 -5.45
CA GLU A 455 -1.82 26.89 -6.19
C GLU A 455 -3.05 27.78 -6.46
N GLN A 456 -4.19 27.17 -6.84
CA GLN A 456 -5.46 27.89 -7.01
C GLN A 456 -5.91 28.57 -5.72
N LEU A 457 -5.89 27.86 -4.59
CA LEU A 457 -6.20 28.42 -3.27
C LEU A 457 -5.24 29.56 -2.90
N ALA A 458 -3.95 29.38 -3.14
CA ALA A 458 -2.95 30.41 -2.86
C ALA A 458 -3.19 31.68 -3.71
N LEU A 459 -3.55 31.53 -4.98
CA LEU A 459 -3.91 32.66 -5.85
C LEU A 459 -5.16 33.40 -5.36
N GLN A 460 -6.21 32.67 -4.94
CA GLN A 460 -7.42 33.26 -4.37
C GLN A 460 -7.15 34.02 -3.08
N LEU A 461 -6.32 33.44 -2.17
CA LEU A 461 -5.89 34.10 -0.95
C LEU A 461 -5.05 35.35 -1.23
N ALA A 462 -4.10 35.28 -2.18
CA ALA A 462 -3.28 36.42 -2.56
C ALA A 462 -4.13 37.57 -3.10
N GLN A 463 -5.09 37.27 -4.00
CA GLN A 463 -6.02 38.29 -4.52
C GLN A 463 -6.86 38.91 -3.41
N TRP A 464 -7.38 38.11 -2.50
CA TRP A 464 -8.18 38.63 -1.39
C TRP A 464 -7.35 39.48 -0.41
N LEU A 465 -6.08 39.08 -0.14
CA LEU A 465 -5.17 39.82 0.74
C LEU A 465 -4.52 41.02 0.04
N GLY A 466 -4.82 41.30 -1.23
CA GLY A 466 -4.24 42.38 -2.01
C GLY A 466 -2.77 42.22 -2.37
N LEU A 467 -2.28 40.96 -2.34
CA LEU A 467 -0.90 40.64 -2.70
C LEU A 467 -0.73 40.57 -4.22
N SER A 468 0.39 41.08 -4.72
CA SER A 468 0.67 41.13 -6.16
C SER A 468 1.03 39.76 -6.74
N ASN A 469 1.46 38.78 -5.93
CA ASN A 469 1.85 37.44 -6.38
C ASN A 469 1.67 36.39 -5.27
N ALA A 470 1.12 35.21 -5.61
CA ALA A 470 0.98 34.09 -4.70
C ALA A 470 2.35 33.56 -4.16
N ARG A 471 3.44 33.79 -4.88
CA ARG A 471 4.80 33.46 -4.40
C ARG A 471 5.18 34.22 -3.13
N GLN A 472 4.59 35.37 -2.89
CA GLN A 472 4.81 36.12 -1.63
C GLN A 472 4.26 35.38 -0.40
N LEU A 473 3.30 34.47 -0.57
CA LEU A 473 2.79 33.60 0.50
C LEU A 473 3.76 32.45 0.84
N THR A 474 4.59 32.05 -0.10
CA THR A 474 5.49 30.88 0.01
C THR A 474 6.96 31.28 0.21
N GLN A 475 7.31 32.54 -0.04
CA GLN A 475 8.65 33.05 0.25
C GLN A 475 8.79 33.37 1.74
N GLY A 476 8.96 32.33 2.55
CA GLY A 476 9.55 32.52 3.88
C GLY A 476 10.99 33.04 3.73
N PRO A 477 11.48 33.90 4.62
CA PRO A 477 12.87 34.32 4.61
C PRO A 477 13.73 33.08 4.96
N PHE A 478 14.20 32.35 3.96
CA PHE A 478 15.33 31.47 4.16
C PHE A 478 16.55 32.37 4.42
N ASP A 479 16.93 32.48 5.67
CA ASP A 479 18.14 33.15 6.07
C ASP A 479 19.33 32.53 5.32
N SER A 480 20.14 33.39 4.70
CA SER A 480 21.33 32.98 3.94
C SER A 480 22.30 32.14 4.80
N ALA A 481 22.34 32.39 6.11
CA ALA A 481 23.14 31.64 7.06
C ALA A 481 22.63 30.19 7.24
N THR A 482 21.32 29.95 7.25
CA THR A 482 20.72 28.62 7.29
C THR A 482 21.01 27.85 6.02
N MET A 483 20.94 28.49 4.84
CA MET A 483 21.31 27.90 3.56
C MET A 483 22.79 27.52 3.50
N GLN A 484 23.70 28.40 3.98
CA GLN A 484 25.12 28.08 4.07
C GLN A 484 25.43 26.93 5.00
N ARG A 485 24.76 26.83 6.15
CA ARG A 485 24.90 25.67 7.09
C ARG A 485 24.44 24.37 6.44
N ALA A 486 23.32 24.38 5.70
CA ALA A 486 22.83 23.22 4.98
C ALA A 486 23.84 22.72 3.94
N VAL A 487 24.44 23.63 3.13
CA VAL A 487 25.48 23.31 2.14
C VAL A 487 26.74 22.74 2.80
N LEU A 488 27.19 23.32 3.92
CA LEU A 488 28.35 22.81 4.65
C LEU A 488 28.12 21.42 5.24
N LEU A 489 26.92 21.17 5.77
CA LEU A 489 26.54 19.86 6.30
C LEU A 489 26.47 18.80 5.17
N ASP A 490 25.87 19.14 4.03
CA ASP A 490 25.79 18.27 2.87
C ASP A 490 27.17 17.89 2.35
N ARG A 491 28.10 18.85 2.30
CA ARG A 491 29.50 18.62 1.93
C ARG A 491 30.22 17.71 2.91
N ALA A 492 30.08 17.93 4.21
CA ALA A 492 30.70 17.09 5.23
C ALA A 492 30.19 15.64 5.18
N VAL A 493 28.87 15.45 4.94
CA VAL A 493 28.28 14.12 4.73
C VAL A 493 28.87 13.45 3.49
N HIS A 494 29.01 14.18 2.39
CA HIS A 494 29.58 13.65 1.15
C HIS A 494 31.04 13.25 1.30
N GLU A 495 31.87 14.06 1.99
CA GLU A 495 33.28 13.75 2.29
C GLU A 495 33.41 12.48 3.15
N GLU A 496 32.52 12.33 4.15
CA GLU A 496 32.50 11.12 4.99
C GLU A 496 32.05 9.87 4.22
N MET A 497 31.06 10.02 3.31
CA MET A 497 30.67 8.94 2.40
C MET A 497 31.83 8.47 1.53
N GLN A 498 32.55 9.42 0.92
CA GLN A 498 33.74 9.08 0.12
C GLN A 498 34.81 8.38 0.95
N ARG A 499 35.05 8.82 2.19
CA ARG A 499 35.99 8.17 3.11
C ARG A 499 35.62 6.72 3.43
N LEU A 500 34.32 6.42 3.48
CA LEU A 500 33.77 5.08 3.73
C LEU A 500 33.60 4.24 2.46
N GLY A 501 33.95 4.79 1.27
CA GLY A 501 33.87 4.08 -0.01
C GLY A 501 32.44 4.02 -0.59
N TRP A 502 31.63 5.00 -0.28
CA TRP A 502 30.24 5.14 -0.79
C TRP A 502 30.17 6.05 -2.02
#